data_4b92bf0ded46173f89ba7d58d368c890
#
_entry.id   4b92bf0ded46173f89ba7d58d368c890
#
_cell.length_a   1.000
_cell.length_b   1.000
_cell.length_c   1.000
_cell.angle_alpha   90.00
_cell.angle_beta   90.00
_cell.angle_gamma   90.00
#
_symmetry.space_group_name_H-M   'P 1'
#
loop_
_entity.id
_entity.type
_entity.pdbx_description
1 polymer ?
#
loop_
_entity_poly.entity_id
_entity_poly.type
_entity_poly.pdbx_seq_one_letter_code
_entity_poly.pdbx_strand_id
1 'polypeptide(L)'
;MTFLSKNISIKNSIAYVRYLLQVLMRESVVKMTKEIQLEANERIDQLYANEIKIIQSAEVFSFSLDAVLLADFAHPVLKKKGKIVDLCAGNGAVGLFLTKKTRAQITEVEIQPRLIDMAKRSIELNDLTAQVNTLNIDLKDIFHQFRKDSVDTVTCNPPYFANEPTSKKNPNPYLALARHESTASLADIIEVISGLLKMGGKMYMVHRPERLQEIFSLLAKNRLVPKRIRLVYPKAGREANMVLIEAIKDGNPGGLRFIPPVTVYDEQDEYLPEVKRVLYGTE
;
A
#
# COMPACT_ATOMS: atom_id res chain seq x y z
N MET A 1 -22.27 -27.27 -61.91
CA MET A 1 -22.16 -26.04 -61.10
C MET A 1 -22.93 -26.14 -59.79
N THR A 2 -22.74 -27.15 -58.90
CA THR A 2 -23.62 -27.32 -57.73
C THR A 2 -22.89 -27.84 -56.47
N PHE A 3 -21.55 -27.92 -56.47
CA PHE A 3 -20.79 -28.44 -55.32
C PHE A 3 -19.96 -27.38 -54.56
N LEU A 4 -19.73 -26.20 -55.11
CA LEU A 4 -18.93 -25.14 -54.52
C LEU A 4 -19.73 -24.19 -53.59
N SER A 5 -21.05 -24.06 -53.77
CA SER A 5 -21.86 -23.16 -52.99
C SER A 5 -22.20 -23.69 -51.57
N LYS A 6 -22.25 -25.03 -51.39
CA LYS A 6 -22.57 -25.63 -50.08
C LYS A 6 -21.39 -25.55 -49.09
N ASN A 7 -20.16 -25.58 -49.58
CA ASN A 7 -18.96 -25.53 -48.73
C ASN A 7 -18.65 -24.12 -48.13
N ILE A 8 -19.08 -23.06 -48.83
CA ILE A 8 -18.94 -21.67 -48.33
C ILE A 8 -19.94 -21.37 -47.22
N SER A 9 -21.16 -21.91 -47.32
CA SER A 9 -22.19 -21.75 -46.28
C SER A 9 -21.80 -22.45 -44.98
N ILE A 10 -21.21 -23.65 -45.00
CA ILE A 10 -20.84 -24.41 -43.81
C ILE A 10 -19.61 -23.78 -43.10
N LYS A 11 -18.63 -23.28 -43.86
CA LYS A 11 -17.45 -22.57 -43.25
C LYS A 11 -17.87 -21.28 -42.59
N ASN A 12 -18.78 -20.53 -43.14
CA ASN A 12 -19.32 -19.32 -42.55
C ASN A 12 -20.19 -19.62 -41.29
N SER A 13 -20.93 -20.73 -41.30
CA SER A 13 -21.71 -21.19 -40.14
C SER A 13 -20.79 -21.61 -38.98
N ILE A 14 -19.69 -22.31 -39.24
CA ILE A 14 -18.72 -22.73 -38.21
C ILE A 14 -17.97 -21.51 -37.65
N ALA A 15 -17.59 -20.55 -38.50
CA ALA A 15 -16.96 -19.30 -38.08
C ALA A 15 -17.90 -18.45 -37.21
N TYR A 16 -19.17 -18.38 -37.58
CA TYR A 16 -20.21 -17.68 -36.82
C TYR A 16 -20.52 -18.36 -35.47
N VAL A 17 -20.58 -19.69 -35.43
CA VAL A 17 -20.74 -20.46 -34.19
C VAL A 17 -19.50 -20.31 -33.27
N ARG A 18 -18.30 -20.32 -33.81
CA ARG A 18 -17.08 -20.02 -33.05
C ARG A 18 -17.08 -18.58 -32.49
N TYR A 19 -17.51 -17.61 -33.27
CA TYR A 19 -17.64 -16.23 -32.83
C TYR A 19 -18.70 -16.10 -31.72
N LEU A 20 -19.88 -16.73 -31.90
CA LEU A 20 -20.94 -16.77 -30.89
C LEU A 20 -20.46 -17.49 -29.61
N LEU A 21 -19.75 -18.61 -29.73
CA LEU A 21 -19.14 -19.31 -28.58
C LEU A 21 -18.07 -18.45 -27.88
N GLN A 22 -17.26 -17.69 -28.65
CA GLN A 22 -16.31 -16.73 -28.05
C GLN A 22 -17.00 -15.55 -27.39
N VAL A 23 -18.08 -15.04 -27.96
CA VAL A 23 -18.90 -13.98 -27.34
C VAL A 23 -19.63 -14.50 -26.10
N LEU A 24 -20.27 -15.67 -26.20
CA LEU A 24 -20.93 -16.34 -25.08
C LEU A 24 -19.92 -16.78 -24.00
N MET A 25 -18.71 -17.22 -24.36
CA MET A 25 -17.64 -17.46 -23.39
C MET A 25 -17.06 -16.15 -22.81
N ARG A 26 -17.08 -15.05 -23.54
CA ARG A 26 -16.76 -13.72 -22.98
C ARG A 26 -17.88 -13.20 -22.08
N GLU A 27 -19.14 -13.49 -22.37
CA GLU A 27 -20.27 -13.12 -21.53
C GLU A 27 -20.52 -14.09 -20.38
N SER A 28 -20.18 -15.38 -20.48
CA SER A 28 -20.23 -16.34 -19.38
C SER A 28 -18.99 -16.29 -18.47
N VAL A 29 -17.93 -15.60 -18.86
CA VAL A 29 -17.01 -14.93 -17.94
C VAL A 29 -17.60 -13.55 -17.54
N VAL A 30 -18.89 -13.46 -17.29
CA VAL A 30 -19.39 -12.60 -16.23
C VAL A 30 -18.69 -13.14 -15.00
N LYS A 31 -17.59 -12.49 -14.62
CA LYS A 31 -16.97 -12.61 -13.32
C LYS A 31 -18.15 -12.75 -12.35
N MET A 32 -18.29 -13.90 -11.73
CA MET A 32 -19.00 -13.97 -10.47
C MET A 32 -18.17 -13.05 -9.56
N THR A 33 -18.50 -11.78 -9.57
CA THR A 33 -18.05 -10.86 -8.54
C THR A 33 -18.57 -11.49 -7.27
N LYS A 34 -17.64 -12.12 -6.53
CA LYS A 34 -17.94 -12.66 -5.22
C LYS A 34 -18.58 -11.50 -4.47
N GLU A 35 -19.85 -11.60 -4.15
CA GLU A 35 -20.54 -10.56 -3.39
C GLU A 35 -19.82 -10.47 -2.06
N ILE A 36 -18.96 -9.45 -1.91
CA ILE A 36 -18.25 -9.24 -0.66
C ILE A 36 -19.24 -8.60 0.29
N GLN A 37 -19.52 -9.31 1.36
CA GLN A 37 -20.40 -8.82 2.42
C GLN A 37 -19.68 -7.69 3.15
N LEU A 38 -20.30 -6.50 3.17
CA LEU A 38 -19.88 -5.38 4.01
C LEU A 38 -20.51 -5.51 5.38
N GLU A 39 -19.73 -5.20 6.42
CA GLU A 39 -20.25 -5.06 7.77
C GLU A 39 -20.96 -3.70 7.95
N ALA A 40 -21.66 -3.55 9.08
CA ALA A 40 -22.29 -2.29 9.44
C ALA A 40 -21.24 -1.15 9.46
N ASN A 41 -21.59 0.01 8.90
CA ASN A 41 -20.73 1.19 8.81
C ASN A 41 -19.48 1.04 7.91
N GLU A 42 -19.45 0.02 7.06
CA GLU A 42 -18.45 -0.13 6.01
C GLU A 42 -18.93 0.40 4.66
N ARG A 43 -18.01 0.89 3.87
CA ARG A 43 -18.23 1.31 2.49
C ARG A 43 -17.03 0.90 1.61
N ILE A 44 -17.27 0.83 0.31
CA ILE A 44 -16.19 0.64 -0.66
C ILE A 44 -15.82 2.02 -1.22
N ASP A 45 -14.56 2.41 -1.02
CA ASP A 45 -13.96 3.56 -1.68
C ASP A 45 -13.06 3.07 -2.82
N GLN A 46 -12.76 3.95 -3.77
CA GLN A 46 -11.92 3.62 -4.92
C GLN A 46 -10.79 4.64 -5.09
N LEU A 47 -9.56 4.15 -5.23
CA LEU A 47 -8.45 4.96 -5.73
C LEU A 47 -8.49 4.90 -7.26
N TYR A 48 -9.04 5.93 -7.89
CA TYR A 48 -9.32 5.95 -9.33
C TYR A 48 -8.07 5.81 -10.20
N ALA A 49 -6.96 6.44 -9.81
CA ALA A 49 -5.67 6.33 -10.52
C ALA A 49 -5.21 4.89 -10.74
N ASN A 50 -5.55 3.98 -9.85
CA ASN A 50 -5.12 2.59 -9.87
C ASN A 50 -6.26 1.60 -10.05
N GLU A 51 -7.50 2.07 -10.17
CA GLU A 51 -8.70 1.21 -10.22
C GLU A 51 -8.80 0.23 -9.03
N ILE A 52 -8.23 0.60 -7.89
CA ILE A 52 -8.24 -0.21 -6.67
C ILE A 52 -9.44 0.17 -5.81
N LYS A 53 -10.23 -0.83 -5.46
CA LYS A 53 -11.33 -0.73 -4.50
C LYS A 53 -10.85 -1.14 -3.12
N ILE A 54 -11.26 -0.39 -2.09
CA ILE A 54 -10.85 -0.64 -0.71
C ILE A 54 -12.02 -0.48 0.25
N ILE A 55 -12.15 -1.40 1.19
CA ILE A 55 -13.18 -1.34 2.22
C ILE A 55 -12.71 -0.38 3.32
N GLN A 56 -13.58 0.55 3.69
CA GLN A 56 -13.34 1.52 4.75
C GLN A 56 -14.51 1.60 5.72
N SER A 57 -14.24 2.05 6.93
CA SER A 57 -15.25 2.32 7.94
C SER A 57 -14.90 3.59 8.71
N ALA A 58 -15.92 4.40 9.04
CA ALA A 58 -15.74 5.58 9.88
C ALA A 58 -15.41 5.24 11.36
N GLU A 59 -15.63 4.00 11.78
CA GLU A 59 -15.38 3.54 13.14
C GLU A 59 -13.93 3.12 13.40
N VAL A 60 -13.15 2.87 12.33
CA VAL A 60 -11.74 2.52 12.41
C VAL A 60 -10.91 3.53 11.63
N PHE A 61 -9.59 3.40 11.68
CA PHE A 61 -8.72 4.26 10.88
C PHE A 61 -8.93 3.98 9.38
N SER A 62 -9.44 4.97 8.66
CA SER A 62 -9.51 4.95 7.20
C SER A 62 -8.16 5.36 6.61
N PHE A 63 -7.80 4.81 5.45
CA PHE A 63 -6.60 5.27 4.76
C PHE A 63 -6.73 6.77 4.43
N SER A 64 -5.62 7.44 4.44
CA SER A 64 -5.51 8.86 4.15
C SER A 64 -4.46 9.09 3.06
N LEU A 65 -4.27 10.34 2.69
CA LEU A 65 -3.36 10.74 1.62
C LEU A 65 -1.91 10.25 1.84
N ASP A 66 -1.50 10.06 3.10
CA ASP A 66 -0.18 9.52 3.44
C ASP A 66 0.06 8.11 2.88
N ALA A 67 -0.91 7.21 2.95
CA ALA A 67 -0.81 5.88 2.36
C ALA A 67 -0.67 5.94 0.83
N VAL A 68 -1.42 6.82 0.16
CA VAL A 68 -1.36 7.02 -1.28
C VAL A 68 -0.01 7.59 -1.70
N LEU A 69 0.48 8.62 -0.99
CA LEU A 69 1.77 9.25 -1.26
C LEU A 69 2.94 8.31 -0.96
N LEU A 70 2.84 7.48 0.09
CA LEU A 70 3.85 6.46 0.38
C LEU A 70 3.95 5.44 -0.74
N ALA A 71 2.82 4.92 -1.21
CA ALA A 71 2.77 3.97 -2.32
C ALA A 71 3.29 4.60 -3.63
N ASP A 72 2.98 5.88 -3.90
CA ASP A 72 3.51 6.61 -5.05
C ASP A 72 5.03 6.81 -4.94
N PHE A 73 5.53 7.21 -3.79
CA PHE A 73 6.96 7.44 -3.53
C PHE A 73 7.78 6.15 -3.59
N ALA A 74 7.20 5.01 -3.19
CA ALA A 74 7.91 3.74 -3.14
C ALA A 74 8.27 3.20 -4.53
N HIS A 75 9.53 2.72 -4.66
CA HIS A 75 10.02 1.99 -5.83
C HIS A 75 10.30 0.53 -5.40
N PRO A 76 9.27 -0.31 -5.29
CA PRO A 76 9.42 -1.66 -4.79
C PRO A 76 10.18 -2.55 -5.78
N VAL A 77 10.64 -3.71 -5.30
CA VAL A 77 11.17 -4.74 -6.17
C VAL A 77 10.14 -5.17 -7.22
N LEU A 78 10.55 -5.31 -8.49
CA LEU A 78 9.64 -5.61 -9.60
C LEU A 78 9.46 -7.12 -9.85
N LYS A 79 10.41 -7.95 -9.41
CA LYS A 79 10.47 -9.39 -9.72
C LYS A 79 9.31 -10.13 -9.06
N LYS A 80 8.64 -11.05 -9.81
CA LYS A 80 7.55 -11.89 -9.29
C LYS A 80 7.94 -12.71 -8.04
N LYS A 81 9.20 -13.13 -7.93
CA LYS A 81 9.74 -13.83 -6.75
C LYS A 81 10.22 -12.88 -5.64
N GLY A 82 10.11 -11.57 -5.83
CA GLY A 82 10.42 -10.58 -4.81
C GLY A 82 9.44 -10.65 -3.66
N LYS A 83 9.89 -10.23 -2.48
CA LYS A 83 9.09 -10.21 -1.25
C LYS A 83 8.97 -8.78 -0.75
N ILE A 84 7.75 -8.35 -0.53
CA ILE A 84 7.41 -7.06 0.05
C ILE A 84 6.63 -7.33 1.34
N VAL A 85 6.96 -6.61 2.39
CA VAL A 85 6.19 -6.61 3.63
C VAL A 85 5.71 -5.18 3.88
N ASP A 86 4.40 -5.03 4.07
CA ASP A 86 3.78 -3.77 4.50
C ASP A 86 3.46 -3.87 5.99
N LEU A 87 4.21 -3.14 6.80
CA LEU A 87 4.04 -3.13 8.26
C LEU A 87 3.08 -2.03 8.69
N CYS A 88 2.30 -2.28 9.72
CA CYS A 88 1.23 -1.40 10.16
C CYS A 88 0.24 -1.12 9.02
N ALA A 89 -0.14 -2.19 8.31
CA ALA A 89 -0.83 -2.11 7.03
C ALA A 89 -2.25 -1.52 7.11
N GLY A 90 -2.84 -1.49 8.31
CA GLY A 90 -4.20 -1.03 8.49
C GLY A 90 -5.18 -1.87 7.66
N ASN A 91 -6.02 -1.20 6.87
CA ASN A 91 -6.94 -1.85 5.93
C ASN A 91 -6.29 -2.22 4.58
N GLY A 92 -4.95 -2.26 4.51
CA GLY A 92 -4.19 -2.74 3.36
C GLY A 92 -3.96 -1.73 2.23
N ALA A 93 -4.16 -0.44 2.48
CA ALA A 93 -4.11 0.58 1.43
C ALA A 93 -2.77 0.61 0.68
N VAL A 94 -1.65 0.64 1.39
CA VAL A 94 -0.31 0.74 0.78
C VAL A 94 -0.01 -0.51 -0.04
N GLY A 95 -0.22 -1.70 0.53
CA GLY A 95 0.00 -2.98 -0.14
C GLY A 95 -0.82 -3.10 -1.42
N LEU A 96 -2.12 -2.78 -1.35
CA LEU A 96 -3.01 -2.78 -2.51
C LEU A 96 -2.54 -1.83 -3.62
N PHE A 97 -2.16 -0.58 -3.28
CA PHE A 97 -1.71 0.40 -4.27
C PHE A 97 -0.38 -0.01 -4.91
N LEU A 98 0.50 -0.71 -4.18
CA LEU A 98 1.75 -1.23 -4.71
C LEU A 98 1.55 -2.31 -5.77
N THR A 99 0.43 -3.04 -5.80
CA THR A 99 0.18 -4.10 -6.80
C THR A 99 0.22 -3.58 -8.24
N LYS A 100 -0.07 -2.29 -8.45
CA LYS A 100 0.03 -1.65 -9.78
C LYS A 100 1.47 -1.32 -10.20
N LYS A 101 2.41 -1.36 -9.24
CA LYS A 101 3.83 -1.03 -9.47
C LYS A 101 4.74 -2.26 -9.49
N THR A 102 4.25 -3.42 -9.08
CA THR A 102 5.08 -4.62 -8.93
C THR A 102 4.30 -5.91 -9.19
N ARG A 103 5.03 -6.98 -9.48
CA ARG A 103 4.53 -8.37 -9.50
C ARG A 103 5.06 -9.20 -8.33
N ALA A 104 5.77 -8.59 -7.38
CA ALA A 104 6.27 -9.26 -6.20
C ALA A 104 5.12 -9.69 -5.27
N GLN A 105 5.40 -10.67 -4.41
CA GLN A 105 4.49 -11.09 -3.36
C GLN A 105 4.48 -10.04 -2.25
N ILE A 106 3.31 -9.63 -1.82
CA ILE A 106 3.10 -8.63 -0.77
C ILE A 106 2.47 -9.32 0.43
N THR A 107 3.00 -9.06 1.61
CA THR A 107 2.39 -9.49 2.87
C THR A 107 2.08 -8.26 3.71
N GLU A 108 0.82 -8.05 4.00
CA GLU A 108 0.30 -6.99 4.86
C GLU A 108 0.26 -7.48 6.30
N VAL A 109 0.89 -6.76 7.21
CA VAL A 109 1.00 -7.11 8.63
C VAL A 109 0.31 -6.05 9.47
N GLU A 110 -0.72 -6.47 10.20
CA GLU A 110 -1.54 -5.58 11.02
C GLU A 110 -1.95 -6.31 12.31
N ILE A 111 -1.88 -5.61 13.44
CA ILE A 111 -2.22 -6.16 14.75
C ILE A 111 -3.75 -6.14 15.01
N GLN A 112 -4.48 -5.20 14.42
CA GLN A 112 -5.92 -5.03 14.64
C GLN A 112 -6.72 -6.01 13.77
N PRO A 113 -7.44 -7.01 14.36
CA PRO A 113 -8.17 -8.03 13.60
C PRO A 113 -9.20 -7.44 12.63
N ARG A 114 -9.89 -6.36 13.03
CA ARG A 114 -10.91 -5.71 12.20
C ARG A 114 -10.31 -5.08 10.94
N LEU A 115 -9.16 -4.41 11.07
CA LEU A 115 -8.49 -3.79 9.92
C LEU A 115 -7.94 -4.84 8.95
N ILE A 116 -7.35 -5.93 9.49
CA ILE A 116 -6.82 -7.00 8.64
C ILE A 116 -7.93 -7.80 7.94
N ASP A 117 -9.12 -7.91 8.54
CA ASP A 117 -10.28 -8.48 7.88
C ASP A 117 -10.74 -7.62 6.69
N MET A 118 -10.83 -6.29 6.88
CA MET A 118 -11.13 -5.35 5.81
C MET A 118 -10.09 -5.42 4.68
N ALA A 119 -8.79 -5.52 5.02
CA ALA A 119 -7.70 -5.71 4.05
C ALA A 119 -7.91 -7.01 3.25
N LYS A 120 -8.17 -8.13 3.91
CA LYS A 120 -8.42 -9.43 3.26
C LYS A 120 -9.58 -9.37 2.28
N ARG A 121 -10.71 -8.81 2.69
CA ARG A 121 -11.88 -8.64 1.81
C ARG A 121 -11.59 -7.66 0.66
N SER A 122 -10.79 -6.62 0.89
CA SER A 122 -10.33 -5.71 -0.17
C SER A 122 -9.42 -6.40 -1.19
N ILE A 123 -8.54 -7.30 -0.74
CA ILE A 123 -7.70 -8.14 -1.61
C ILE A 123 -8.59 -9.03 -2.50
N GLU A 124 -9.60 -9.68 -1.92
CA GLU A 124 -10.56 -10.50 -2.65
C GLU A 124 -11.38 -9.66 -3.65
N LEU A 125 -11.82 -8.46 -3.25
CA LEU A 125 -12.59 -7.52 -4.10
C LEU A 125 -11.86 -7.10 -5.38
N ASN A 126 -10.51 -7.11 -5.32
CA ASN A 126 -9.64 -6.73 -6.45
C ASN A 126 -9.02 -7.94 -7.18
N ASP A 127 -9.42 -9.18 -6.86
CA ASP A 127 -8.85 -10.42 -7.41
C ASP A 127 -7.32 -10.55 -7.19
N LEU A 128 -6.81 -10.06 -6.05
CA LEU A 128 -5.37 -9.97 -5.74
C LEU A 128 -4.86 -11.08 -4.81
N THR A 129 -5.68 -12.09 -4.48
CA THR A 129 -5.33 -13.18 -3.56
C THR A 129 -4.12 -14.01 -3.98
N ALA A 130 -3.77 -14.01 -5.26
CA ALA A 130 -2.56 -14.67 -5.78
C ALA A 130 -1.27 -13.86 -5.55
N GLN A 131 -1.36 -12.56 -5.21
CA GLN A 131 -0.23 -11.66 -5.05
C GLN A 131 -0.10 -11.09 -3.64
N VAL A 132 -1.22 -10.84 -2.97
CA VAL A 132 -1.27 -10.19 -1.66
C VAL A 132 -1.87 -11.15 -0.64
N ASN A 133 -1.22 -11.28 0.50
CA ASN A 133 -1.71 -12.01 1.67
C ASN A 133 -1.64 -11.12 2.91
N THR A 134 -2.33 -11.53 3.96
CA THR A 134 -2.42 -10.79 5.21
C THR A 134 -1.93 -11.64 6.38
N LEU A 135 -1.33 -11.00 7.38
CA LEU A 135 -0.96 -11.59 8.67
C LEU A 135 -1.50 -10.73 9.81
N ASN A 136 -2.38 -11.29 10.63
CA ASN A 136 -2.85 -10.64 11.85
C ASN A 136 -1.94 -11.04 13.01
N ILE A 137 -0.86 -10.31 13.21
CA ILE A 137 0.13 -10.56 14.26
C ILE A 137 0.71 -9.25 14.79
N ASP A 138 1.28 -9.28 15.98
CA ASP A 138 2.19 -8.22 16.44
C ASP A 138 3.46 -8.25 15.59
N LEU A 139 3.94 -7.09 15.14
CA LEU A 139 5.19 -7.00 14.37
C LEU A 139 6.41 -7.56 15.14
N LYS A 140 6.36 -7.62 16.46
CA LYS A 140 7.40 -8.23 17.31
C LYS A 140 7.52 -9.73 17.09
N ASP A 141 6.44 -10.38 16.65
CA ASP A 141 6.37 -11.81 16.35
C ASP A 141 6.69 -12.14 14.89
N ILE A 142 7.03 -11.13 14.08
CA ILE A 142 7.22 -11.26 12.62
C ILE A 142 8.25 -12.33 12.24
N PHE A 143 9.29 -12.53 13.06
CA PHE A 143 10.35 -13.49 12.80
C PHE A 143 9.94 -14.96 13.01
N HIS A 144 8.76 -15.23 13.54
CA HIS A 144 8.15 -16.56 13.49
C HIS A 144 7.60 -16.89 12.08
N GLN A 145 7.32 -15.86 11.26
CA GLN A 145 6.78 -15.97 9.90
C GLN A 145 7.84 -15.72 8.81
N PHE A 146 8.80 -14.86 9.10
CA PHE A 146 9.86 -14.47 8.14
C PHE A 146 11.24 -14.78 8.69
N ARG A 147 12.09 -15.30 7.81
CA ARG A 147 13.52 -15.35 8.11
C ARG A 147 14.10 -13.94 8.09
N LYS A 148 15.04 -13.65 8.98
CA LYS A 148 15.83 -12.42 8.90
C LYS A 148 16.54 -12.33 7.56
N ASP A 149 16.79 -11.11 7.10
CA ASP A 149 17.51 -10.80 5.86
C ASP A 149 16.93 -11.48 4.62
N SER A 150 15.58 -11.59 4.51
CA SER A 150 14.91 -12.32 3.42
C SER A 150 13.95 -11.49 2.57
N VAL A 151 13.69 -10.25 2.96
CA VAL A 151 12.70 -9.35 2.32
C VAL A 151 13.42 -8.33 1.44
N ASP A 152 12.87 -8.08 0.25
CA ASP A 152 13.44 -7.11 -0.71
C ASP A 152 13.02 -5.67 -0.41
N THR A 153 11.77 -5.49 0.02
CA THR A 153 11.17 -4.18 0.26
C THR A 153 10.26 -4.22 1.49
N VAL A 154 10.37 -3.23 2.34
CA VAL A 154 9.43 -3.00 3.44
C VAL A 154 8.81 -1.62 3.27
N THR A 155 7.49 -1.53 3.35
CA THR A 155 6.74 -0.28 3.50
C THR A 155 6.20 -0.18 4.91
N CYS A 156 6.06 1.04 5.44
CA CYS A 156 5.50 1.26 6.76
C CYS A 156 4.86 2.64 6.85
N ASN A 157 3.59 2.66 7.23
CA ASN A 157 2.87 3.85 7.67
C ASN A 157 2.54 3.69 9.17
N PRO A 158 3.51 3.94 10.06
CA PRO A 158 3.36 3.61 11.47
C PRO A 158 2.50 4.64 12.22
N PRO A 159 2.06 4.35 13.46
CA PRO A 159 1.50 5.37 14.34
C PRO A 159 2.50 6.53 14.54
N TYR A 160 2.02 7.77 14.42
CA TYR A 160 2.92 8.95 14.41
C TYR A 160 3.25 9.51 15.79
N PHE A 161 2.40 9.27 16.78
CA PHE A 161 2.50 9.91 18.09
C PHE A 161 3.10 8.95 19.12
N ALA A 162 4.18 9.40 19.77
CA ALA A 162 4.73 8.71 20.91
C ALA A 162 3.67 8.55 22.03
N ASN A 163 3.75 7.46 22.77
CA ASN A 163 2.80 7.19 23.85
C ASN A 163 3.20 7.98 25.11
N GLU A 164 3.00 9.30 25.09
CA GLU A 164 3.26 10.17 26.22
C GLU A 164 2.13 10.12 27.24
N PRO A 165 2.42 10.17 28.56
CA PRO A 165 1.38 10.15 29.61
C PRO A 165 0.37 11.29 29.52
N THR A 166 0.76 12.42 28.89
CA THR A 166 -0.05 13.63 28.74
C THR A 166 -0.86 13.67 27.44
N SER A 167 -0.64 12.73 26.52
CA SER A 167 -1.35 12.72 25.24
C SER A 167 -2.82 12.35 25.43
N LYS A 168 -3.72 13.23 24.97
CA LYS A 168 -5.16 12.93 24.93
C LYS A 168 -5.42 11.79 23.96
N LYS A 169 -5.65 10.58 24.49
CA LYS A 169 -6.01 9.42 23.66
C LYS A 169 -7.41 9.63 23.08
N ASN A 170 -7.59 9.22 21.83
CA ASN A 170 -8.91 9.19 21.23
C ASN A 170 -9.80 8.22 22.03
N PRO A 171 -11.06 8.57 22.35
CA PRO A 171 -11.98 7.68 23.06
C PRO A 171 -12.28 6.38 22.28
N ASN A 172 -12.14 6.39 20.95
CA ASN A 172 -12.24 5.19 20.13
C ASN A 172 -10.91 4.40 20.20
N PRO A 173 -10.90 3.15 20.72
CA PRO A 173 -9.69 2.36 20.90
C PRO A 173 -8.98 2.02 19.58
N TYR A 174 -9.72 1.82 18.49
CA TYR A 174 -9.14 1.55 17.17
C TYR A 174 -8.35 2.76 16.63
N LEU A 175 -8.90 3.96 16.80
CA LEU A 175 -8.23 5.21 16.40
C LEU A 175 -7.07 5.55 17.32
N ALA A 176 -7.18 5.25 18.61
CA ALA A 176 -6.09 5.42 19.57
C ALA A 176 -4.89 4.53 19.20
N LEU A 177 -5.14 3.26 18.91
CA LEU A 177 -4.09 2.29 18.53
C LEU A 177 -3.42 2.65 17.20
N ALA A 178 -4.19 3.12 16.20
CA ALA A 178 -3.66 3.52 14.91
C ALA A 178 -2.81 4.80 14.94
N ARG A 179 -2.97 5.64 15.98
CA ARG A 179 -2.29 6.95 16.07
C ARG A 179 -1.12 6.97 17.04
N HIS A 180 -1.16 6.14 18.09
CA HIS A 180 -0.18 6.15 19.17
C HIS A 180 0.66 4.88 19.20
N GLU A 181 1.94 5.02 19.53
CA GLU A 181 2.91 3.91 19.70
C GLU A 181 2.58 3.05 20.95
N SER A 182 1.34 2.58 21.04
CA SER A 182 0.88 1.85 22.23
C SER A 182 1.33 0.39 22.27
N THR A 183 1.61 -0.23 21.11
CA THR A 183 2.03 -1.63 21.00
C THR A 183 3.48 -1.77 20.57
N ALA A 184 3.97 -0.87 19.73
CA ALA A 184 5.35 -0.85 19.24
C ALA A 184 5.86 0.59 19.14
N SER A 185 7.04 0.85 19.63
CA SER A 185 7.72 2.13 19.45
C SER A 185 8.30 2.25 18.04
N LEU A 186 8.64 3.49 17.64
CA LEU A 186 9.36 3.72 16.39
C LEU A 186 10.69 2.95 16.34
N ALA A 187 11.37 2.79 17.49
CA ALA A 187 12.59 2.00 17.59
C ALA A 187 12.35 0.52 17.29
N ASP A 188 11.29 -0.09 17.87
CA ASP A 188 10.90 -1.48 17.58
C ASP A 188 10.59 -1.66 16.09
N ILE A 189 9.85 -0.73 15.49
CA ILE A 189 9.48 -0.78 14.06
C ILE A 189 10.72 -0.75 13.18
N ILE A 190 11.64 0.19 13.41
CA ILE A 190 12.87 0.31 12.60
C ILE A 190 13.78 -0.90 12.79
N GLU A 191 13.88 -1.47 13.99
CA GLU A 191 14.62 -2.71 14.26
C GLU A 191 14.02 -3.89 13.47
N VAL A 192 12.70 -4.04 13.49
CA VAL A 192 11.99 -5.07 12.71
C VAL A 192 12.21 -4.89 11.21
N ILE A 193 12.08 -3.66 10.69
CA ILE A 193 12.35 -3.36 9.28
C ILE A 193 13.76 -3.78 8.89
N SER A 194 14.75 -3.40 9.70
CA SER A 194 16.14 -3.77 9.46
C SER A 194 16.36 -5.29 9.50
N GLY A 195 15.74 -5.98 10.44
CA GLY A 195 15.85 -7.43 10.57
C GLY A 195 15.21 -8.19 9.41
N LEU A 196 14.12 -7.67 8.82
CA LEU A 196 13.46 -8.26 7.66
C LEU A 196 14.26 -8.07 6.37
N LEU A 197 14.82 -6.88 6.16
CA LEU A 197 15.48 -6.51 4.92
C LEU A 197 16.79 -7.25 4.71
N LYS A 198 16.95 -7.87 3.56
CA LYS A 198 18.26 -8.36 3.09
C LYS A 198 19.20 -7.19 2.77
N MET A 199 20.49 -7.46 2.67
CA MET A 199 21.49 -6.48 2.22
C MET A 199 21.06 -5.87 0.88
N GLY A 200 21.04 -4.54 0.78
CA GLY A 200 20.57 -3.80 -0.37
C GLY A 200 19.04 -3.70 -0.48
N GLY A 201 18.31 -4.34 0.42
CA GLY A 201 16.85 -4.20 0.52
C GLY A 201 16.45 -2.78 0.92
N LYS A 202 15.25 -2.35 0.54
CA LYS A 202 14.79 -0.97 0.70
C LYS A 202 13.63 -0.87 1.64
N MET A 203 13.67 0.13 2.53
CA MET A 203 12.51 0.57 3.28
C MET A 203 11.92 1.84 2.69
N TYR A 204 10.60 1.97 2.80
CA TYR A 204 9.86 3.19 2.56
C TYR A 204 8.95 3.46 3.75
N MET A 205 9.03 4.67 4.29
CA MET A 205 8.25 5.08 5.45
C MET A 205 7.67 6.46 5.23
N VAL A 206 6.45 6.68 5.68
CA VAL A 206 5.88 8.01 5.88
C VAL A 206 5.85 8.32 7.36
N HIS A 207 6.17 9.55 7.74
CA HIS A 207 6.16 9.98 9.13
C HIS A 207 5.98 11.51 9.26
N ARG A 208 5.97 12.00 10.49
CA ARG A 208 5.96 13.43 10.80
C ARG A 208 7.37 14.00 10.73
N PRO A 209 7.58 15.19 10.12
CA PRO A 209 8.91 15.80 10.01
C PRO A 209 9.58 16.10 11.34
N GLU A 210 8.82 16.43 12.39
CA GLU A 210 9.35 16.71 13.73
C GLU A 210 10.08 15.53 14.35
N ARG A 211 9.83 14.29 13.87
CA ARG A 211 10.56 13.10 14.34
C ARG A 211 11.76 12.71 13.48
N LEU A 212 12.11 13.54 12.49
CA LEU A 212 13.14 13.19 11.49
C LEU A 212 14.52 12.96 12.14
N GLN A 213 14.88 13.75 13.17
CA GLN A 213 16.14 13.57 13.91
C GLN A 213 16.20 12.21 14.61
N GLU A 214 15.12 11.81 15.28
CA GLU A 214 15.00 10.50 15.92
C GLU A 214 15.08 9.38 14.89
N ILE A 215 14.31 9.51 13.79
CA ILE A 215 14.30 8.54 12.70
C ILE A 215 15.72 8.33 12.16
N PHE A 216 16.45 9.38 11.85
CA PHE A 216 17.83 9.24 11.34
C PHE A 216 18.77 8.55 12.35
N SER A 217 18.64 8.85 13.63
CA SER A 217 19.40 8.21 14.68
C SER A 217 19.12 6.70 14.74
N LEU A 218 17.84 6.33 14.68
CA LEU A 218 17.41 4.94 14.68
C LEU A 218 17.81 4.20 13.39
N LEU A 219 17.70 4.84 12.22
CA LEU A 219 18.17 4.27 10.96
C LEU A 219 19.66 3.96 11.00
N ALA A 220 20.47 4.90 11.46
CA ALA A 220 21.93 4.71 11.58
C ALA A 220 22.28 3.56 12.52
N LYS A 221 21.62 3.47 13.69
CA LYS A 221 21.79 2.38 14.66
C LYS A 221 21.45 1.01 14.05
N ASN A 222 20.50 0.97 13.12
CA ASN A 222 19.98 -0.26 12.53
C ASN A 222 20.54 -0.55 11.13
N ARG A 223 21.66 0.03 10.73
CA ARG A 223 22.31 -0.24 9.43
C ARG A 223 21.43 0.11 8.22
N LEU A 224 20.53 1.07 8.38
CA LEU A 224 19.66 1.59 7.33
C LEU A 224 20.19 2.96 6.90
N VAL A 225 20.59 3.09 5.63
CA VAL A 225 21.19 4.33 5.13
C VAL A 225 20.14 5.11 4.34
N PRO A 226 19.71 6.30 4.82
CA PRO A 226 18.72 7.11 4.11
C PRO A 226 19.26 7.56 2.75
N LYS A 227 18.44 7.49 1.71
CA LYS A 227 18.82 7.81 0.33
C LYS A 227 17.93 8.85 -0.33
N ARG A 228 16.64 8.86 -0.04
CA ARG A 228 15.72 9.86 -0.57
C ARG A 228 14.78 10.33 0.52
N ILE A 229 14.57 11.63 0.55
CA ILE A 229 13.60 12.30 1.40
C ILE A 229 12.70 13.13 0.50
N ARG A 230 11.40 13.09 0.77
CA ARG A 230 10.40 13.95 0.15
C ARG A 230 9.55 14.59 1.22
N LEU A 231 9.56 15.90 1.32
CA LEU A 231 8.69 16.64 2.22
C LEU A 231 7.33 16.86 1.57
N VAL A 232 6.28 16.81 2.38
CA VAL A 232 4.90 17.08 1.97
C VAL A 232 4.38 18.26 2.76
N TYR A 233 3.93 19.27 2.04
CA TYR A 233 3.40 20.51 2.59
C TYR A 233 1.88 20.54 2.39
N PRO A 234 1.10 20.90 3.43
CA PRO A 234 -0.35 21.03 3.26
C PRO A 234 -0.69 22.14 2.26
N LYS A 235 -0.01 23.27 2.33
CA LYS A 235 -0.14 24.42 1.41
C LYS A 235 1.20 25.13 1.24
N ALA A 236 1.35 25.92 0.18
CA ALA A 236 2.49 26.79 0.01
C ALA A 236 2.65 27.75 1.22
N GLY A 237 3.88 27.96 1.65
CA GLY A 237 4.19 28.82 2.79
C GLY A 237 3.82 28.24 4.18
N ARG A 238 3.36 26.99 4.26
CA ARG A 238 3.17 26.28 5.53
C ARG A 238 4.33 25.35 5.80
N GLU A 239 4.49 24.93 7.03
CA GLU A 239 5.46 23.88 7.40
C GLU A 239 5.05 22.53 6.82
N ALA A 240 6.05 21.69 6.51
CA ALA A 240 5.78 20.33 6.09
C ALA A 240 5.11 19.55 7.22
N ASN A 241 4.07 18.79 6.90
CA ASN A 241 3.33 17.98 7.86
C ASN A 241 3.54 16.48 7.71
N MET A 242 4.19 16.06 6.62
CA MET A 242 4.62 14.68 6.36
C MET A 242 6.01 14.65 5.73
N VAL A 243 6.71 13.55 5.95
CA VAL A 243 7.98 13.22 5.30
C VAL A 243 7.95 11.78 4.80
N LEU A 244 8.35 11.58 3.56
CA LEU A 244 8.53 10.28 2.93
C LEU A 244 10.03 9.96 2.91
N ILE A 245 10.40 8.76 3.37
CA ILE A 245 11.78 8.36 3.60
C ILE A 245 12.05 7.05 2.86
N GLU A 246 13.11 7.02 2.05
CA GLU A 246 13.71 5.78 1.54
C GLU A 246 15.06 5.56 2.22
N ALA A 247 15.26 4.36 2.76
CA ALA A 247 16.58 3.93 3.23
C ALA A 247 16.91 2.54 2.69
N ILE A 248 18.20 2.24 2.63
CA ILE A 248 18.75 0.98 2.12
C ILE A 248 19.50 0.25 3.22
N LYS A 249 19.18 -1.03 3.41
CA LYS A 249 19.89 -1.92 4.35
C LYS A 249 21.32 -2.14 3.87
N ASP A 250 22.28 -1.89 4.76
CA ASP A 250 23.71 -1.99 4.49
C ASP A 250 24.16 -1.19 3.25
N GLY A 251 23.48 -0.08 2.95
CA GLY A 251 23.83 0.80 1.85
C GLY A 251 25.13 1.54 2.10
N ASN A 252 25.83 1.96 1.05
CA ASN A 252 26.99 2.82 1.17
C ASN A 252 26.61 4.14 1.87
N PRO A 253 27.42 4.66 2.79
CA PRO A 253 27.19 5.95 3.42
C PRO A 253 27.08 7.10 2.41
N GLY A 254 26.36 8.16 2.79
CA GLY A 254 26.18 9.35 1.95
C GLY A 254 25.19 9.18 0.82
N GLY A 255 25.13 10.18 -0.08
CA GLY A 255 24.22 10.20 -1.22
C GLY A 255 22.74 10.43 -0.88
N LEU A 256 22.44 11.01 0.29
CA LEU A 256 21.09 11.45 0.64
C LEU A 256 20.65 12.58 -0.28
N ARG A 257 19.46 12.46 -0.83
CA ARG A 257 18.85 13.46 -1.70
C ARG A 257 17.48 13.88 -1.16
N PHE A 258 17.28 15.18 -1.09
CA PHE A 258 15.95 15.75 -0.96
C PHE A 258 15.40 15.95 -2.36
N ILE A 259 14.38 15.18 -2.71
CA ILE A 259 13.70 15.30 -4.00
C ILE A 259 12.63 16.38 -3.93
N PRO A 260 12.14 16.91 -5.08
CA PRO A 260 11.11 17.95 -5.11
C PRO A 260 9.94 17.63 -4.18
N PRO A 261 9.51 18.57 -3.32
CA PRO A 261 8.45 18.34 -2.37
C PRO A 261 7.08 18.20 -3.05
N VAL A 262 6.10 17.70 -2.30
CA VAL A 262 4.69 17.75 -2.68
C VAL A 262 4.02 18.89 -1.92
N THR A 263 3.27 19.74 -2.60
CA THR A 263 2.28 20.62 -1.98
C THR A 263 0.90 20.05 -2.26
N VAL A 264 0.10 19.88 -1.21
CA VAL A 264 -1.16 19.13 -1.31
C VAL A 264 -2.27 19.99 -1.86
N TYR A 265 -2.50 21.15 -1.27
CA TYR A 265 -3.61 22.03 -1.60
C TYR A 265 -3.14 23.39 -2.12
N ASP A 266 -3.97 23.99 -2.96
CA ASP A 266 -3.90 25.40 -3.29
C ASP A 266 -4.53 26.30 -2.20
N GLU A 267 -4.67 27.60 -2.49
CA GLU A 267 -5.27 28.55 -1.54
C GLU A 267 -6.77 28.31 -1.31
N GLN A 268 -7.47 27.69 -2.27
CA GLN A 268 -8.90 27.36 -2.24
C GLN A 268 -9.21 26.00 -1.61
N ASP A 269 -8.21 25.32 -1.02
CA ASP A 269 -8.31 23.97 -0.45
C ASP A 269 -8.57 22.85 -1.48
N GLU A 270 -8.25 23.11 -2.78
CA GLU A 270 -8.29 22.13 -3.84
C GLU A 270 -6.96 21.39 -3.98
N TYR A 271 -6.99 20.11 -4.30
CA TYR A 271 -5.77 19.34 -4.58
C TYR A 271 -5.02 19.92 -5.77
N LEU A 272 -3.71 20.09 -5.61
CA LEU A 272 -2.83 20.47 -6.72
C LEU A 272 -2.69 19.35 -7.77
N PRO A 273 -2.33 19.66 -9.02
CA PRO A 273 -2.30 18.71 -10.15
C PRO A 273 -1.51 17.43 -9.85
N GLU A 274 -0.38 17.52 -9.15
CA GLU A 274 0.42 16.34 -8.79
C GLU A 274 -0.37 15.38 -7.90
N VAL A 275 -1.10 15.89 -6.92
CA VAL A 275 -1.91 15.09 -6.01
C VAL A 275 -3.14 14.54 -6.72
N LYS A 276 -3.81 15.36 -7.57
CA LYS A 276 -4.93 14.90 -8.43
C LYS A 276 -4.50 13.74 -9.31
N ARG A 277 -3.31 13.80 -9.94
CA ARG A 277 -2.76 12.71 -10.74
C ARG A 277 -2.58 11.42 -9.93
N VAL A 278 -2.07 11.51 -8.71
CA VAL A 278 -1.84 10.32 -7.86
C VAL A 278 -3.16 9.72 -7.38
N LEU A 279 -4.18 10.55 -7.09
CA LEU A 279 -5.49 10.10 -6.60
C LEU A 279 -6.40 9.61 -7.73
N TYR A 280 -6.44 10.34 -8.86
CA TYR A 280 -7.46 10.17 -9.91
C TYR A 280 -6.90 9.67 -11.24
N GLY A 281 -5.59 9.65 -11.42
CA GLY A 281 -4.94 9.32 -12.68
C GLY A 281 -4.62 10.57 -13.51
N THR A 282 -4.14 10.35 -14.73
CA THR A 282 -3.95 11.43 -15.70
C THR A 282 -5.30 11.99 -16.14
N GLU A 283 -5.36 13.30 -16.37
CA GLU A 283 -6.47 13.98 -17.04
C GLU A 283 -6.82 13.34 -18.37
#